data_704cabdd7179ccd051d5367a63b49909
#
_entry.id   704cabdd7179ccd051d5367a63b49909
#
_cell.length_a   1.000
_cell.length_b   1.000
_cell.length_c   1.000
_cell.angle_alpha   90.00
_cell.angle_beta   90.00
_cell.angle_gamma   90.00
#
_symmetry.space_group_name_H-M   'P 1'
#
loop_
_entity.id
_entity.type
_entity.pdbx_description
1 polymer ?
#
loop_
_entity_poly.entity_id
_entity_poly.type
_entity_poly.pdbx_seq_one_letter_code
_entity_poly.pdbx_strand_id
1 'polypeptide(L)'
;GVRLLAADRTDEAVGLAARPDLYKQERRQIEEGIRQQAIDRAAAMIGDGDIGKSGTGKSGAGKSGTDVLVLADREWHEGVIGIVAGRLRERFGKPACVIALGSDGVGKGSGRSIAGFRLGSAIIAAHQAGILLGGGGHDMAAGFSVEEGKIEALQAFLAERLTQDLAGEAPQLVREVSAVLSCAGVQPEIADWLETLGPFGNGNPEPRFVLPDCRVTFAKPVGSDGAHISCRIDDGGGTALNAIAFQAGGAPLGKLLLAAADDGRYVHVLGKVRRDGFRGGRAMQIEIEDATTPPQSVFGAGGGR
;
A
#
# COMPACT_ATOMS: atom_id res chain seq x y z
N GLY A 1 -3.05 27.38 7.93
CA GLY A 1 -3.58 26.68 9.11
C GLY A 1 -3.69 27.60 10.32
N VAL A 2 -2.58 28.14 10.87
CA VAL A 2 -2.58 28.95 12.09
C VAL A 2 -3.46 30.22 11.98
N ARG A 3 -3.36 30.96 10.88
CA ARG A 3 -4.20 32.15 10.64
C ARG A 3 -5.69 31.82 10.57
N LEU A 4 -6.08 30.68 10.04
CA LEU A 4 -7.48 30.22 10.01
C LEU A 4 -7.99 29.93 11.43
N LEU A 5 -7.16 29.26 12.25
CA LEU A 5 -7.52 28.93 13.64
C LEU A 5 -7.55 30.14 14.56
N ALA A 6 -6.85 31.22 14.20
CA ALA A 6 -6.77 32.45 14.93
C ALA A 6 -7.69 33.58 14.38
N ALA A 7 -8.55 33.24 13.40
CA ALA A 7 -9.46 34.25 12.81
C ALA A 7 -10.65 34.50 13.74
N ASP A 8 -10.85 35.75 14.12
CA ASP A 8 -11.96 36.19 14.98
C ASP A 8 -13.24 36.52 14.18
N ARG A 9 -13.12 36.67 12.84
CA ARG A 9 -14.22 37.03 11.95
C ARG A 9 -14.55 35.88 10.98
N THR A 10 -15.84 35.61 10.83
CA THR A 10 -16.34 34.52 9.99
C THR A 10 -16.00 34.73 8.51
N ASP A 11 -16.07 35.97 7.99
CA ASP A 11 -15.74 36.30 6.61
C ASP A 11 -14.24 36.08 6.32
N GLU A 12 -13.36 36.44 7.23
CA GLU A 12 -11.92 36.14 7.15
C GLU A 12 -11.67 34.63 7.22
N ALA A 13 -12.33 33.93 8.16
CA ALA A 13 -12.21 32.47 8.31
C ALA A 13 -12.64 31.71 7.04
N VAL A 14 -13.75 32.10 6.41
CA VAL A 14 -14.22 31.51 5.14
C VAL A 14 -13.20 31.71 4.02
N GLY A 15 -12.67 32.92 3.85
CA GLY A 15 -11.64 33.21 2.85
C GLY A 15 -10.33 32.42 3.08
N LEU A 16 -9.96 32.24 4.35
CA LEU A 16 -8.79 31.44 4.73
C LEU A 16 -9.03 29.94 4.59
N ALA A 17 -10.27 29.45 4.76
CA ALA A 17 -10.62 28.04 4.62
C ALA A 17 -10.63 27.57 3.14
N ALA A 18 -10.99 28.44 2.21
CA ALA A 18 -11.00 28.11 0.79
C ALA A 18 -9.60 27.82 0.22
N ARG A 19 -8.56 28.48 0.73
CA ARG A 19 -7.16 28.28 0.27
C ARG A 19 -6.59 26.89 0.50
N PRO A 20 -6.74 26.26 1.69
CA PRO A 20 -6.28 24.90 1.92
C PRO A 20 -6.90 23.87 0.96
N ASP A 21 -8.16 24.04 0.57
CA ASP A 21 -8.81 23.11 -0.34
C ASP A 21 -8.27 23.24 -1.77
N LEU A 22 -8.00 24.46 -2.23
CA LEU A 22 -7.32 24.70 -3.50
C LEU A 22 -5.92 24.07 -3.51
N TYR A 23 -5.10 24.31 -2.49
CA TYR A 23 -3.77 23.73 -2.37
C TYR A 23 -3.80 22.19 -2.25
N LYS A 24 -4.83 21.62 -1.63
CA LYS A 24 -5.02 20.16 -1.61
C LYS A 24 -5.31 19.60 -2.99
N GLN A 25 -6.12 20.28 -3.80
CA GLN A 25 -6.42 19.87 -5.17
C GLN A 25 -5.18 19.95 -6.05
N GLU A 26 -4.46 21.07 -6.02
CA GLU A 26 -3.20 21.24 -6.76
C GLU A 26 -2.18 20.18 -6.38
N ARG A 27 -1.99 19.95 -5.06
CA ARG A 27 -1.07 18.91 -4.59
C ARG A 27 -1.48 17.51 -5.08
N ARG A 28 -2.79 17.18 -5.08
CA ARG A 28 -3.27 15.89 -5.58
C ARG A 28 -3.01 15.71 -7.07
N GLN A 29 -3.17 16.75 -7.88
CA GLN A 29 -2.87 16.69 -9.31
C GLN A 29 -1.37 16.48 -9.55
N ILE A 30 -0.51 17.21 -8.86
CA ILE A 30 0.94 17.04 -8.93
C ILE A 30 1.34 15.63 -8.47
N GLU A 31 0.81 15.17 -7.34
CA GLU A 31 1.06 13.83 -6.79
C GLU A 31 0.67 12.75 -7.79
N GLU A 32 -0.51 12.85 -8.40
CA GLU A 32 -1.02 11.86 -9.35
C GLU A 32 -0.15 11.74 -10.59
N GLY A 33 0.28 12.88 -11.17
CA GLY A 33 1.18 12.89 -12.33
C GLY A 33 2.53 12.25 -12.00
N ILE A 34 3.16 12.64 -10.89
CA ILE A 34 4.44 12.07 -10.44
C ILE A 34 4.29 10.59 -10.08
N ARG A 35 3.20 10.22 -9.42
CA ARG A 35 2.91 8.84 -9.05
C ARG A 35 2.84 7.92 -10.27
N GLN A 36 2.13 8.33 -11.33
CA GLN A 36 2.00 7.53 -12.55
C GLN A 36 3.35 7.36 -13.24
N GLN A 37 4.10 8.44 -13.44
CA GLN A 37 5.45 8.40 -14.03
C GLN A 37 6.37 7.47 -13.23
N ALA A 38 6.37 7.60 -11.90
CA ALA A 38 7.21 6.78 -11.04
C ALA A 38 6.83 5.28 -11.07
N ILE A 39 5.53 4.97 -11.16
CA ILE A 39 5.05 3.60 -11.31
C ILE A 39 5.52 3.00 -12.64
N ASP A 40 5.37 3.71 -13.74
CA ASP A 40 5.75 3.23 -15.08
C ASP A 40 7.27 2.98 -15.16
N ARG A 41 8.08 3.89 -14.60
CA ARG A 41 9.54 3.70 -14.51
C ARG A 41 9.92 2.53 -13.60
N ALA A 42 9.28 2.38 -12.44
CA ALA A 42 9.53 1.26 -11.53
C ALA A 42 9.18 -0.08 -12.19
N ALA A 43 8.05 -0.15 -12.91
CA ALA A 43 7.65 -1.33 -13.65
C ALA A 43 8.67 -1.71 -14.74
N ALA A 44 9.18 -0.72 -15.48
CA ALA A 44 10.23 -0.93 -16.48
C ALA A 44 11.56 -1.43 -15.86
N MET A 45 11.91 -0.95 -14.65
CA MET A 45 13.11 -1.40 -13.93
C MET A 45 12.99 -2.83 -13.41
N ILE A 46 11.80 -3.24 -12.99
CA ILE A 46 11.55 -4.58 -12.44
C ILE A 46 11.44 -5.62 -13.56
N GLY A 47 10.96 -5.24 -14.76
CA GLY A 47 10.69 -6.12 -15.89
C GLY A 47 9.35 -6.89 -15.73
N ASP A 48 8.78 -7.35 -16.86
CA ASP A 48 7.45 -7.98 -16.91
C ASP A 48 7.33 -9.31 -16.12
N GLY A 49 8.44 -9.90 -15.70
CA GLY A 49 8.47 -11.22 -15.06
C GLY A 49 8.19 -11.23 -13.56
N ASP A 50 8.28 -10.09 -12.87
CA ASP A 50 8.31 -10.02 -11.40
C ASP A 50 7.18 -9.18 -10.78
N ILE A 51 6.31 -8.64 -11.62
CA ILE A 51 5.14 -7.87 -11.16
C ILE A 51 4.05 -8.85 -10.72
N GLY A 52 3.85 -8.98 -9.40
CA GLY A 52 2.72 -9.74 -8.84
C GLY A 52 3.02 -11.13 -8.33
N LYS A 53 4.26 -11.59 -8.29
CA LYS A 53 4.64 -12.83 -7.61
C LYS A 53 4.88 -12.58 -6.11
N SER A 54 3.81 -12.37 -5.39
CA SER A 54 3.78 -12.59 -3.93
C SER A 54 3.47 -14.07 -3.71
N GLY A 55 4.45 -14.86 -3.34
CA GLY A 55 4.18 -16.23 -2.90
C GLY A 55 5.15 -17.27 -3.44
N THR A 56 5.93 -17.85 -2.53
CA THR A 56 6.54 -19.20 -2.56
C THR A 56 7.16 -19.67 -3.89
N GLY A 57 8.26 -19.06 -4.27
CA GLY A 57 9.12 -19.64 -5.31
C GLY A 57 10.56 -19.37 -4.95
N LYS A 58 11.36 -20.45 -4.76
CA LYS A 58 12.81 -20.39 -4.64
C LYS A 58 13.37 -19.59 -5.81
N SER A 59 13.71 -18.33 -5.57
CA SER A 59 14.48 -17.53 -6.53
C SER A 59 15.89 -18.07 -6.52
N GLY A 60 16.23 -18.85 -7.54
CA GLY A 60 17.62 -19.11 -7.86
C GLY A 60 18.34 -17.78 -8.08
N ALA A 61 19.56 -17.67 -7.62
CA ALA A 61 20.47 -16.54 -7.84
C ALA A 61 20.67 -16.30 -9.35
N GLY A 62 19.76 -15.56 -9.97
CA GLY A 62 19.74 -15.18 -11.37
C GLY A 62 19.45 -13.70 -11.49
N LYS A 63 20.44 -12.93 -11.91
CA LYS A 63 20.42 -11.52 -12.27
C LYS A 63 19.12 -11.15 -13.00
N SER A 64 18.20 -10.45 -12.35
CA SER A 64 17.26 -9.50 -12.96
C SER A 64 16.19 -9.12 -11.95
N GLY A 65 16.32 -7.96 -11.35
CA GLY A 65 15.28 -7.40 -10.51
C GLY A 65 15.89 -6.42 -9.54
N THR A 66 15.59 -5.16 -9.69
CA THR A 66 16.01 -4.13 -8.75
C THR A 66 15.34 -4.39 -7.41
N ASP A 67 16.10 -4.78 -6.39
CA ASP A 67 15.58 -5.09 -5.06
C ASP A 67 15.18 -3.84 -4.28
N VAL A 68 15.81 -2.69 -4.59
CA VAL A 68 15.46 -1.37 -4.05
C VAL A 68 15.15 -0.44 -5.22
N LEU A 69 14.02 0.21 -5.19
CA LEU A 69 13.62 1.20 -6.18
C LEU A 69 14.24 2.56 -5.83
N VAL A 70 15.11 3.08 -6.67
CA VAL A 70 15.65 4.45 -6.55
C VAL A 70 15.33 5.18 -7.84
N LEU A 71 14.46 6.18 -7.76
CA LEU A 71 13.93 6.92 -8.90
C LEU A 71 14.18 8.41 -8.70
N ALA A 72 14.61 9.11 -9.74
CA ALA A 72 14.92 10.53 -9.69
C ALA A 72 14.38 11.26 -10.92
N ASP A 73 13.91 12.48 -10.72
CA ASP A 73 13.51 13.36 -11.82
C ASP A 73 13.61 14.83 -11.43
N ARG A 74 13.86 15.69 -12.41
CA ARG A 74 13.95 17.17 -12.25
C ARG A 74 12.58 17.84 -12.17
N GLU A 75 11.55 17.20 -12.70
CA GLU A 75 10.19 17.73 -12.72
C GLU A 75 9.42 17.33 -11.45
N TRP A 76 9.99 16.48 -10.62
CA TRP A 76 9.31 16.02 -9.39
C TRP A 76 9.41 17.03 -8.27
N HIS A 77 8.29 17.24 -7.58
CA HIS A 77 8.21 18.21 -6.50
C HIS A 77 8.53 17.56 -5.14
N GLU A 78 9.47 18.16 -4.39
CA GLU A 78 9.93 17.63 -3.08
C GLU A 78 8.80 17.42 -2.06
N GLY A 79 7.73 18.21 -2.13
CA GLY A 79 6.58 18.10 -1.21
C GLY A 79 5.73 16.85 -1.36
N VAL A 80 5.90 16.06 -2.43
CA VAL A 80 5.09 14.85 -2.71
C VAL A 80 5.90 13.58 -2.85
N ILE A 81 7.23 13.63 -3.02
CA ILE A 81 8.08 12.45 -3.23
C ILE A 81 7.93 11.41 -2.12
N GLY A 82 7.71 11.82 -0.88
CA GLY A 82 7.50 10.90 0.25
C GLY A 82 6.20 10.11 0.16
N ILE A 83 5.15 10.69 -0.43
CA ILE A 83 3.88 10.01 -0.68
C ILE A 83 4.07 9.03 -1.83
N VAL A 84 4.74 9.46 -2.91
CA VAL A 84 5.03 8.62 -4.08
C VAL A 84 5.88 7.41 -3.69
N ALA A 85 6.94 7.60 -2.87
CA ALA A 85 7.73 6.50 -2.33
C ALA A 85 6.89 5.48 -1.54
N GLY A 86 5.91 5.96 -0.75
CA GLY A 86 4.94 5.11 -0.06
C GLY A 86 4.11 4.27 -1.04
N ARG A 87 3.60 4.88 -2.09
CA ARG A 87 2.79 4.20 -3.11
C ARG A 87 3.59 3.16 -3.91
N LEU A 88 4.84 3.47 -4.24
CA LEU A 88 5.74 2.51 -4.90
C LEU A 88 6.00 1.29 -3.99
N ARG A 89 6.33 1.54 -2.72
CA ARG A 89 6.51 0.46 -1.73
C ARG A 89 5.25 -0.42 -1.60
N GLU A 90 4.07 0.20 -1.50
CA GLU A 90 2.79 -0.53 -1.39
C GLU A 90 2.51 -1.38 -2.62
N ARG A 91 2.77 -0.83 -3.82
CA ARG A 91 2.48 -1.51 -5.09
C ARG A 91 3.44 -2.65 -5.40
N PHE A 92 4.74 -2.44 -5.15
CA PHE A 92 5.79 -3.37 -5.57
C PHE A 92 6.35 -4.23 -4.43
N GLY A 93 5.98 -3.95 -3.16
CA GLY A 93 6.49 -4.68 -2.00
C GLY A 93 8.00 -4.50 -1.78
N LYS A 94 8.61 -3.46 -2.36
CA LYS A 94 10.04 -3.20 -2.33
C LYS A 94 10.33 -1.87 -1.63
N PRO A 95 11.49 -1.71 -0.95
CA PRO A 95 11.93 -0.39 -0.50
C PRO A 95 11.99 0.58 -1.67
N ALA A 96 11.52 1.81 -1.49
CA ALA A 96 11.47 2.80 -2.55
C ALA A 96 12.01 4.15 -2.06
N CYS A 97 12.93 4.73 -2.82
CA CYS A 97 13.46 6.06 -2.67
C CYS A 97 13.09 6.89 -3.90
N VAL A 98 12.46 8.03 -3.68
CA VAL A 98 12.05 8.97 -4.73
C VAL A 98 12.78 10.29 -4.51
N ILE A 99 13.40 10.82 -5.57
CA ILE A 99 14.31 11.95 -5.51
C ILE A 99 13.82 13.05 -6.45
N ALA A 100 13.63 14.25 -5.92
CA ALA A 100 13.42 15.46 -6.69
C ALA A 100 14.78 16.13 -6.92
N LEU A 101 15.19 16.24 -8.19
CA LEU A 101 16.48 16.84 -8.57
C LEU A 101 16.36 18.35 -8.73
N GLY A 102 17.19 19.10 -8.02
CA GLY A 102 17.33 20.54 -8.20
C GLY A 102 18.14 20.91 -9.45
N SER A 103 18.05 22.16 -9.86
CA SER A 103 18.84 22.71 -10.96
C SER A 103 20.34 22.77 -10.66
N ASP A 104 20.71 22.74 -9.40
CA ASP A 104 22.09 22.70 -8.89
C ASP A 104 22.71 21.30 -8.90
N GLY A 105 22.00 20.29 -9.41
CA GLY A 105 22.46 18.90 -9.45
C GLY A 105 22.36 18.18 -8.10
N VAL A 106 21.72 18.79 -7.10
CA VAL A 106 21.45 18.17 -5.79
C VAL A 106 20.02 17.69 -5.73
N GLY A 107 19.83 16.42 -5.40
CA GLY A 107 18.52 15.82 -5.21
C GLY A 107 18.11 15.80 -3.74
N LYS A 108 16.83 16.10 -3.48
CA LYS A 108 16.15 15.84 -2.21
C LYS A 108 15.40 14.51 -2.33
N GLY A 109 15.75 13.55 -1.49
CA GLY A 109 15.19 12.20 -1.52
C GLY A 109 14.31 11.91 -0.31
N SER A 110 13.28 11.12 -0.54
CA SER A 110 12.46 10.52 0.49
C SER A 110 12.31 9.03 0.25
N GLY A 111 12.63 8.22 1.26
CA GLY A 111 12.58 6.78 1.21
C GLY A 111 11.48 6.20 2.09
N ARG A 112 10.95 5.05 1.66
CA ARG A 112 10.01 4.21 2.40
C ARG A 112 10.49 2.77 2.38
N SER A 113 10.49 2.13 3.53
CA SER A 113 11.01 0.78 3.73
C SER A 113 9.93 -0.29 3.83
N ILE A 114 10.38 -1.51 3.85
CA ILE A 114 9.61 -2.73 4.15
C ILE A 114 10.05 -3.30 5.50
N ALA A 115 9.28 -4.22 6.05
CA ALA A 115 9.67 -4.94 7.26
C ALA A 115 10.99 -5.70 7.04
N GLY A 116 11.87 -5.66 8.05
CA GLY A 116 13.18 -6.32 7.99
C GLY A 116 14.31 -5.46 7.40
N PHE A 117 14.03 -4.34 6.73
CA PHE A 117 15.05 -3.44 6.21
C PHE A 117 15.09 -2.11 6.97
N ARG A 118 16.18 -1.83 7.65
CA ARG A 118 16.39 -0.62 8.47
C ARG A 118 16.88 0.55 7.63
N LEU A 119 15.98 1.16 6.86
CA LEU A 119 16.32 2.21 5.89
C LEU A 119 17.04 3.40 6.53
N GLY A 120 16.59 3.88 7.71
CA GLY A 120 17.24 4.99 8.39
C GLY A 120 18.70 4.72 8.68
N SER A 121 19.03 3.52 9.18
CA SER A 121 20.40 3.09 9.43
C SER A 121 21.22 2.99 8.11
N ALA A 122 20.60 2.48 7.05
CA ALA A 122 21.24 2.40 5.72
C ALA A 122 21.55 3.79 5.15
N ILE A 123 20.64 4.76 5.30
CA ILE A 123 20.86 6.15 4.86
C ILE A 123 21.97 6.83 5.67
N ILE A 124 22.03 6.63 6.99
CA ILE A 124 23.13 7.13 7.81
C ILE A 124 24.47 6.52 7.36
N ALA A 125 24.51 5.21 7.11
CA ALA A 125 25.72 4.54 6.63
C ALA A 125 26.13 5.02 5.21
N ALA A 126 25.19 5.27 4.31
CA ALA A 126 25.46 5.83 3.00
C ALA A 126 26.06 7.25 3.08
N HIS A 127 25.58 8.08 4.04
CA HIS A 127 26.16 9.38 4.31
C HIS A 127 27.60 9.23 4.86
N GLN A 128 27.83 8.33 5.81
CA GLN A 128 29.18 8.07 6.34
C GLN A 128 30.15 7.55 5.26
N ALA A 129 29.64 6.81 4.28
CA ALA A 129 30.40 6.35 3.11
C ALA A 129 30.64 7.43 2.05
N GLY A 130 30.17 8.68 2.25
CA GLY A 130 30.33 9.79 1.30
C GLY A 130 29.47 9.67 0.04
N ILE A 131 28.44 8.81 0.05
CA ILE A 131 27.48 8.67 -1.06
C ILE A 131 26.42 9.77 -0.99
N LEU A 132 25.99 10.12 0.22
CA LEU A 132 25.00 11.16 0.47
C LEU A 132 25.63 12.43 1.04
N LEU A 133 25.07 13.58 0.72
CA LEU A 133 25.43 14.87 1.31
C LEU A 133 24.91 15.00 2.76
N GLY A 134 23.84 14.29 3.09
CA GLY A 134 23.23 14.25 4.40
C GLY A 134 21.97 13.43 4.36
N GLY A 135 21.52 12.97 5.52
CA GLY A 135 20.29 12.21 5.61
C GLY A 135 20.15 11.51 6.95
N GLY A 136 18.96 10.98 7.18
CA GLY A 136 18.60 10.23 8.36
C GLY A 136 17.14 9.84 8.34
N GLY A 137 16.71 9.18 9.40
CA GLY A 137 15.32 8.72 9.51
C GLY A 137 15.17 7.60 10.52
N HIS A 138 14.06 6.91 10.39
CA HIS A 138 13.71 5.74 11.16
C HIS A 138 13.69 4.50 10.26
N ASP A 139 13.49 3.32 10.82
CA ASP A 139 13.53 2.07 10.08
C ASP A 139 12.62 2.06 8.84
N MET A 140 11.43 2.65 8.94
CA MET A 140 10.43 2.62 7.88
C MET A 140 10.43 3.82 6.94
N ALA A 141 11.12 4.90 7.27
CA ALA A 141 11.12 6.14 6.47
C ALA A 141 12.38 6.96 6.71
N ALA A 142 12.95 7.49 5.64
CA ALA A 142 14.15 8.33 5.70
C ALA A 142 14.07 9.48 4.68
N GLY A 143 14.76 10.58 5.02
CA GLY A 143 15.01 11.70 4.13
C GLY A 143 16.50 11.89 3.91
N PHE A 144 16.90 12.33 2.72
CA PHE A 144 18.31 12.49 2.38
C PHE A 144 18.54 13.52 1.26
N SER A 145 19.78 13.90 1.11
CA SER A 145 20.25 14.72 -0.02
C SER A 145 21.39 14.00 -0.73
N VAL A 146 21.35 14.01 -2.06
CA VAL A 146 22.30 13.26 -2.90
C VAL A 146 22.68 14.07 -4.13
N GLU A 147 23.94 13.99 -4.56
CA GLU A 147 24.34 14.49 -5.86
C GLU A 147 23.84 13.59 -6.98
N GLU A 148 23.41 14.16 -8.11
CA GLU A 148 22.86 13.41 -9.25
C GLU A 148 23.78 12.27 -9.68
N GLY A 149 25.09 12.52 -9.77
CA GLY A 149 26.10 11.52 -10.14
C GLY A 149 26.32 10.39 -9.11
N LYS A 150 25.70 10.47 -7.93
CA LYS A 150 25.80 9.47 -6.87
C LYS A 150 24.56 8.58 -6.74
N ILE A 151 23.53 8.79 -7.54
CA ILE A 151 22.24 8.08 -7.43
C ILE A 151 22.41 6.57 -7.68
N GLU A 152 23.20 6.20 -8.70
CA GLU A 152 23.46 4.78 -8.99
C GLU A 152 24.26 4.11 -7.86
N ALA A 153 25.23 4.81 -7.28
CA ALA A 153 25.99 4.33 -6.13
C ALA A 153 25.10 4.14 -4.90
N LEU A 154 24.15 5.05 -4.69
CA LEU A 154 23.15 4.93 -3.63
C LEU A 154 22.28 3.68 -3.84
N GLN A 155 21.79 3.44 -5.05
CA GLN A 155 20.96 2.27 -5.36
C GLN A 155 21.72 0.97 -5.09
N ALA A 156 22.96 0.86 -5.56
CA ALA A 156 23.80 -0.31 -5.33
C ALA A 156 24.06 -0.54 -3.83
N PHE A 157 24.38 0.52 -3.10
CA PHE A 157 24.62 0.46 -1.65
C PHE A 157 23.39 0.00 -0.88
N LEU A 158 22.20 0.53 -1.20
CA LEU A 158 20.96 0.15 -0.53
C LEU A 158 20.57 -1.29 -0.86
N ALA A 159 20.80 -1.76 -2.09
CA ALA A 159 20.54 -3.15 -2.48
C ALA A 159 21.44 -4.14 -1.72
N GLU A 160 22.73 -3.81 -1.57
CA GLU A 160 23.66 -4.62 -0.77
C GLU A 160 23.22 -4.67 0.70
N ARG A 161 22.85 -3.53 1.29
CA ARG A 161 22.37 -3.45 2.67
C ARG A 161 21.07 -4.22 2.88
N LEU A 162 20.15 -4.14 1.93
CA LEU A 162 18.91 -4.93 1.98
C LEU A 162 19.22 -6.43 2.03
N THR A 163 20.13 -6.91 1.18
CA THR A 163 20.54 -8.32 1.17
C THR A 163 21.16 -8.74 2.49
N GLN A 164 21.97 -7.88 3.11
CA GLN A 164 22.56 -8.13 4.43
C GLN A 164 21.51 -8.16 5.55
N ASP A 165 20.59 -7.19 5.57
CA ASP A 165 19.57 -7.09 6.62
C ASP A 165 18.56 -8.25 6.55
N LEU A 166 18.22 -8.73 5.35
CA LEU A 166 17.32 -9.86 5.14
C LEU A 166 18.02 -11.22 5.24
N ALA A 167 19.35 -11.26 5.45
CA ALA A 167 20.14 -12.50 5.53
C ALA A 167 19.87 -13.51 4.38
N GLY A 168 19.49 -13.00 3.20
CA GLY A 168 19.15 -13.80 2.03
C GLY A 168 17.71 -14.34 2.02
N GLU A 169 16.88 -14.02 3.00
CA GLU A 169 15.44 -14.31 2.96
C GLU A 169 14.70 -13.28 2.13
N ALA A 170 13.79 -13.75 1.27
CA ALA A 170 12.92 -12.83 0.54
C ALA A 170 11.99 -12.08 1.52
N PRO A 171 11.78 -10.78 1.36
CA PRO A 171 10.90 -10.03 2.24
C PRO A 171 9.49 -10.64 2.19
N GLN A 172 9.03 -11.13 3.32
CA GLN A 172 7.66 -11.62 3.44
C GLN A 172 6.72 -10.47 3.73
N LEU A 173 5.70 -10.32 2.91
CA LEU A 173 4.59 -9.40 3.18
C LEU A 173 3.72 -10.03 4.29
N VAL A 174 4.13 -9.83 5.54
CA VAL A 174 3.33 -10.25 6.69
C VAL A 174 2.26 -9.20 6.96
N ARG A 175 1.02 -9.62 6.97
CA ARG A 175 -0.12 -8.79 7.41
C ARG A 175 -0.53 -9.23 8.80
N GLU A 176 -0.54 -8.31 9.75
CA GLU A 176 -1.08 -8.58 11.07
C GLU A 176 -2.61 -8.70 10.98
N VAL A 177 -3.13 -9.76 11.55
CA VAL A 177 -4.55 -10.08 11.59
C VAL A 177 -4.98 -10.11 13.05
N SER A 178 -6.03 -9.37 13.39
CA SER A 178 -6.55 -9.30 14.75
C SER A 178 -7.41 -10.52 15.09
N ALA A 179 -8.21 -11.00 14.13
CA ALA A 179 -9.02 -12.20 14.31
C ALA A 179 -9.48 -12.77 12.95
N VAL A 180 -9.95 -14.02 12.99
CA VAL A 180 -10.66 -14.69 11.90
C VAL A 180 -12.16 -14.58 12.16
N LEU A 181 -12.94 -14.21 11.15
CA LEU A 181 -14.39 -14.10 11.21
C LEU A 181 -15.03 -14.94 10.11
N SER A 182 -16.26 -15.42 10.38
CA SER A 182 -17.19 -15.88 9.35
C SER A 182 -18.00 -14.71 8.80
N CYS A 183 -18.61 -14.87 7.63
CA CYS A 183 -19.55 -13.87 7.10
C CYS A 183 -20.69 -13.57 8.07
N ALA A 184 -21.22 -14.60 8.73
CA ALA A 184 -22.24 -14.48 9.79
C ALA A 184 -21.72 -13.78 11.06
N GLY A 185 -20.41 -13.85 11.32
CA GLY A 185 -19.77 -13.20 12.47
C GLY A 185 -19.59 -11.69 12.30
N VAL A 186 -19.75 -11.15 11.09
CA VAL A 186 -19.66 -9.70 10.85
C VAL A 186 -20.99 -9.05 11.24
N GLN A 187 -21.18 -8.85 12.54
CA GLN A 187 -22.39 -8.32 13.16
C GLN A 187 -22.22 -6.84 13.54
N PRO A 188 -23.32 -6.06 13.65
CA PRO A 188 -23.28 -4.66 14.06
C PRO A 188 -22.56 -4.42 15.39
N GLU A 189 -22.64 -5.39 16.31
CA GLU A 189 -22.01 -5.33 17.63
C GLU A 189 -20.49 -5.23 17.53
N ILE A 190 -19.86 -5.84 16.50
CA ILE A 190 -18.42 -5.67 16.27
C ILE A 190 -18.10 -4.21 15.93
N ALA A 191 -18.93 -3.55 15.12
CA ALA A 191 -18.71 -2.13 14.80
C ALA A 191 -18.82 -1.27 16.06
N ASP A 192 -19.78 -1.56 16.94
CA ASP A 192 -19.94 -0.85 18.23
C ASP A 192 -18.71 -1.02 19.13
N TRP A 193 -18.17 -2.23 19.21
CA TRP A 193 -16.92 -2.49 19.95
C TRP A 193 -15.71 -1.79 19.34
N LEU A 194 -15.59 -1.80 18.01
CA LEU A 194 -14.51 -1.10 17.32
C LEU A 194 -14.58 0.40 17.56
N GLU A 195 -15.76 1.02 17.55
CA GLU A 195 -15.93 2.42 17.89
C GLU A 195 -15.47 2.73 19.33
N THR A 196 -15.71 1.81 20.27
CA THR A 196 -15.28 1.94 21.67
C THR A 196 -13.75 1.82 21.82
N LEU A 197 -13.10 1.00 20.98
CA LEU A 197 -11.64 0.82 20.98
C LEU A 197 -10.89 2.00 20.31
N GLY A 198 -11.61 2.83 19.58
CA GLY A 198 -11.06 4.03 18.95
C GLY A 198 -10.69 5.15 19.93
N PRO A 199 -10.01 6.20 19.47
CA PRO A 199 -9.59 6.42 18.09
C PRO A 199 -8.38 5.57 17.68
N PHE A 200 -8.41 5.06 16.45
CA PHE A 200 -7.31 4.31 15.88
C PHE A 200 -6.25 5.25 15.27
N GLY A 201 -5.00 4.83 15.29
CA GLY A 201 -3.88 5.58 14.75
C GLY A 201 -2.54 4.97 15.09
N ASN A 202 -1.52 5.81 15.20
CA ASN A 202 -0.18 5.38 15.57
C ASN A 202 -0.18 4.85 17.02
N GLY A 203 0.28 3.61 17.23
CA GLY A 203 0.26 2.93 18.54
C GLY A 203 -1.06 2.23 18.89
N ASN A 204 -2.14 2.48 18.13
CA ASN A 204 -3.43 1.77 18.25
C ASN A 204 -3.96 1.47 16.85
N PRO A 205 -3.39 0.47 16.13
CA PRO A 205 -3.77 0.17 14.77
C PRO A 205 -5.20 -0.38 14.72
N GLU A 206 -5.93 0.02 13.68
CA GLU A 206 -7.28 -0.46 13.47
C GLU A 206 -7.28 -1.96 13.18
N PRO A 207 -8.13 -2.75 13.86
CA PRO A 207 -8.19 -4.19 13.70
C PRO A 207 -8.51 -4.62 12.27
N ARG A 208 -7.76 -5.63 11.80
CA ARG A 208 -7.96 -6.31 10.53
C ARG A 208 -8.44 -7.72 10.76
N PHE A 209 -9.37 -8.15 9.93
CA PHE A 209 -10.01 -9.44 10.03
C PHE A 209 -9.77 -10.25 8.75
N VAL A 210 -9.61 -11.56 8.91
CA VAL A 210 -9.61 -12.50 7.79
C VAL A 210 -10.94 -13.24 7.76
N LEU A 211 -11.54 -13.29 6.57
CA LEU A 211 -12.64 -14.19 6.26
C LEU A 211 -12.09 -15.27 5.33
N PRO A 212 -11.86 -16.50 5.84
CA PRO A 212 -11.31 -17.58 5.05
C PRO A 212 -12.36 -18.19 4.12
N ASP A 213 -11.91 -18.82 3.05
CA ASP A 213 -12.70 -19.67 2.17
C ASP A 213 -14.01 -19.05 1.67
N CYS A 214 -13.95 -17.76 1.33
CA CYS A 214 -15.10 -17.05 0.79
C CYS A 214 -15.25 -17.31 -0.71
N ARG A 215 -16.48 -17.50 -1.18
CA ARG A 215 -16.86 -17.38 -2.60
C ARG A 215 -17.27 -15.94 -2.87
N VAL A 216 -16.76 -15.39 -3.96
CA VAL A 216 -17.26 -14.10 -4.48
C VAL A 216 -18.47 -14.43 -5.35
N THR A 217 -19.66 -14.16 -4.82
CA THR A 217 -20.92 -14.48 -5.53
C THR A 217 -21.32 -13.39 -6.53
N PHE A 218 -20.73 -12.22 -6.40
CA PHE A 218 -20.93 -11.07 -7.28
C PHE A 218 -19.75 -10.11 -7.14
N ALA A 219 -19.27 -9.54 -8.24
CA ALA A 219 -18.31 -8.44 -8.24
C ALA A 219 -18.55 -7.51 -9.44
N LYS A 220 -18.42 -6.21 -9.22
CA LYS A 220 -18.46 -5.22 -10.31
C LYS A 220 -17.63 -3.97 -9.99
N PRO A 221 -17.07 -3.30 -11.00
CA PRO A 221 -16.51 -1.96 -10.84
C PRO A 221 -17.59 -0.96 -10.45
N VAL A 222 -17.26 -0.04 -9.54
CA VAL A 222 -18.12 1.05 -9.07
C VAL A 222 -17.30 2.34 -8.90
N GLY A 223 -18.00 3.49 -8.81
CA GLY A 223 -17.38 4.80 -8.82
C GLY A 223 -17.45 5.43 -10.21
N SER A 224 -17.15 6.74 -10.33
CA SER A 224 -17.30 7.51 -11.59
C SER A 224 -16.42 6.98 -12.73
N ASP A 225 -15.34 6.30 -12.40
CA ASP A 225 -14.31 5.79 -13.32
C ASP A 225 -14.03 4.29 -13.13
N GLY A 226 -14.89 3.59 -12.36
CA GLY A 226 -14.68 2.18 -12.03
C GLY A 226 -13.51 1.91 -11.08
N ALA A 227 -13.09 2.93 -10.32
CA ALA A 227 -11.91 2.85 -9.44
C ALA A 227 -12.04 1.83 -8.30
N HIS A 228 -13.25 1.45 -7.93
CA HIS A 228 -13.51 0.55 -6.80
C HIS A 228 -14.18 -0.73 -7.27
N ILE A 229 -14.06 -1.81 -6.50
CA ILE A 229 -14.78 -3.06 -6.77
C ILE A 229 -15.76 -3.31 -5.63
N SER A 230 -17.06 -3.35 -5.96
CA SER A 230 -18.12 -3.80 -5.05
C SER A 230 -18.33 -5.29 -5.22
N CYS A 231 -18.35 -6.02 -4.11
CA CYS A 231 -18.48 -7.48 -4.09
C CYS A 231 -19.58 -7.92 -3.14
N ARG A 232 -20.03 -9.16 -3.35
CA ARG A 232 -20.77 -9.94 -2.36
C ARG A 232 -20.05 -11.26 -2.14
N ILE A 233 -19.76 -11.57 -0.88
CA ILE A 233 -19.00 -12.77 -0.49
C ILE A 233 -19.84 -13.65 0.42
N ASP A 234 -19.57 -14.96 0.38
CA ASP A 234 -20.26 -16.00 1.16
C ASP A 234 -19.22 -17.09 1.52
N ASP A 235 -19.19 -17.48 2.79
CA ASP A 235 -18.31 -18.54 3.32
C ASP A 235 -18.97 -19.93 3.40
N GLY A 236 -20.15 -20.09 2.78
CA GLY A 236 -20.91 -21.34 2.81
C GLY A 236 -21.78 -21.49 4.06
N GLY A 237 -21.73 -20.56 5.00
CA GLY A 237 -22.54 -20.54 6.23
C GLY A 237 -23.97 -20.00 6.04
N GLY A 238 -24.38 -19.73 4.80
CA GLY A 238 -25.73 -19.23 4.48
C GLY A 238 -25.91 -17.73 4.68
N THR A 239 -24.86 -17.00 5.07
CA THR A 239 -24.88 -15.55 5.22
C THR A 239 -23.98 -14.92 4.19
N ALA A 240 -24.55 -14.10 3.28
CA ALA A 240 -23.79 -13.35 2.33
C ALA A 240 -23.53 -11.92 2.85
N LEU A 241 -22.27 -11.49 2.77
CA LEU A 241 -21.79 -10.20 3.24
C LEU A 241 -21.45 -9.29 2.07
N ASN A 242 -21.81 -8.01 2.17
CA ASN A 242 -21.34 -7.00 1.23
C ASN A 242 -19.86 -6.68 1.48
N ALA A 243 -19.14 -6.42 0.41
CA ALA A 243 -17.73 -6.08 0.47
C ALA A 243 -17.39 -5.00 -0.56
N ILE A 244 -16.39 -4.19 -0.24
CA ILE A 244 -15.87 -3.17 -1.15
C ILE A 244 -14.35 -3.14 -1.09
N ALA A 245 -13.71 -3.10 -2.24
CA ALA A 245 -12.27 -2.87 -2.38
C ALA A 245 -12.07 -1.49 -3.02
N PHE A 246 -11.62 -0.53 -2.22
CA PHE A 246 -11.33 0.82 -2.71
C PHE A 246 -10.05 0.84 -3.55
N GLN A 247 -10.04 1.66 -4.62
CA GLN A 247 -8.90 1.83 -5.55
C GLN A 247 -8.38 0.49 -6.14
N ALA A 248 -9.28 -0.51 -6.23
CA ALA A 248 -8.96 -1.83 -6.76
C ALA A 248 -9.26 -1.96 -8.26
N GLY A 249 -9.92 -0.97 -8.87
CA GLY A 249 -10.18 -0.93 -10.31
C GLY A 249 -8.88 -1.03 -11.10
N GLY A 250 -8.74 -2.05 -11.95
CA GLY A 250 -7.51 -2.32 -12.71
C GLY A 250 -6.32 -2.88 -11.91
N ALA A 251 -6.34 -2.83 -10.57
CA ALA A 251 -5.31 -3.39 -9.71
C ALA A 251 -5.38 -4.93 -9.62
N PRO A 252 -4.30 -5.61 -9.18
CA PRO A 252 -4.29 -7.07 -9.02
C PRO A 252 -5.42 -7.60 -8.13
N LEU A 253 -5.70 -6.90 -7.02
CA LEU A 253 -6.81 -7.24 -6.11
C LEU A 253 -8.16 -7.22 -6.84
N GLY A 254 -8.44 -6.17 -7.60
CA GLY A 254 -9.69 -6.07 -8.34
C GLY A 254 -9.83 -7.14 -9.42
N LYS A 255 -8.74 -7.43 -10.15
CA LYS A 255 -8.70 -8.53 -11.14
C LYS A 255 -8.97 -9.88 -10.49
N LEU A 256 -8.38 -10.14 -9.31
CA LEU A 256 -8.62 -11.37 -8.55
C LEU A 256 -10.09 -11.49 -8.14
N LEU A 257 -10.69 -10.42 -7.59
CA LEU A 257 -12.08 -10.44 -7.12
C LEU A 257 -13.08 -10.62 -8.28
N LEU A 258 -12.85 -9.97 -9.42
CA LEU A 258 -13.68 -10.15 -10.63
C LEU A 258 -13.56 -11.57 -11.16
N ALA A 259 -12.33 -12.10 -11.32
CA ALA A 259 -12.10 -13.47 -11.77
C ALA A 259 -12.73 -14.51 -10.82
N ALA A 260 -12.61 -14.28 -9.50
CA ALA A 260 -13.21 -15.18 -8.50
C ALA A 260 -14.75 -15.18 -8.56
N ALA A 261 -15.36 -14.07 -8.94
CA ALA A 261 -16.81 -14.01 -9.17
C ALA A 261 -17.24 -14.80 -10.43
N ASP A 262 -16.39 -14.78 -11.48
CA ASP A 262 -16.68 -15.43 -12.75
C ASP A 262 -16.47 -16.95 -12.69
N ASP A 263 -15.39 -17.41 -12.05
CA ASP A 263 -15.00 -18.82 -12.03
C ASP A 263 -15.36 -19.56 -10.74
N GLY A 264 -15.88 -18.85 -9.74
CA GLY A 264 -16.36 -19.41 -8.49
C GLY A 264 -15.26 -19.95 -7.55
N ARG A 265 -14.01 -19.58 -7.79
CA ARG A 265 -12.90 -19.97 -6.89
C ARG A 265 -13.05 -19.36 -5.51
N TYR A 266 -12.54 -20.06 -4.51
CA TYR A 266 -12.48 -19.54 -3.14
C TYR A 266 -11.34 -18.55 -2.98
N VAL A 267 -11.55 -17.56 -2.13
CA VAL A 267 -10.55 -16.56 -1.73
C VAL A 267 -10.55 -16.39 -0.21
N HIS A 268 -9.39 -16.17 0.36
CA HIS A 268 -9.28 -15.61 1.70
C HIS A 268 -9.31 -14.10 1.57
N VAL A 269 -10.16 -13.43 2.31
CA VAL A 269 -10.34 -11.98 2.28
C VAL A 269 -9.78 -11.37 3.56
N LEU A 270 -8.88 -10.40 3.44
CA LEU A 270 -8.39 -9.56 4.53
C LEU A 270 -9.02 -8.18 4.43
N GLY A 271 -9.57 -7.67 5.52
CA GLY A 271 -10.16 -6.33 5.51
C GLY A 271 -10.60 -5.82 6.87
N LYS A 272 -11.30 -4.70 6.83
CA LYS A 272 -11.86 -4.01 7.99
C LYS A 272 -13.36 -4.12 7.99
N VAL A 273 -13.93 -4.33 9.16
CA VAL A 273 -15.38 -4.34 9.35
C VAL A 273 -15.90 -2.91 9.41
N ARG A 274 -16.92 -2.60 8.63
CA ARG A 274 -17.55 -1.28 8.54
C ARG A 274 -19.07 -1.39 8.55
N ARG A 275 -19.73 -0.32 9.04
CA ARG A 275 -21.14 -0.11 8.71
C ARG A 275 -21.27 0.27 7.25
N ASP A 276 -22.27 -0.28 6.56
CA ASP A 276 -22.54 0.06 5.15
C ASP A 276 -23.25 1.42 5.08
N GLY A 277 -22.48 2.46 4.85
CA GLY A 277 -22.99 3.84 4.79
C GLY A 277 -23.93 4.11 3.61
N PHE A 278 -23.92 3.25 2.57
CA PHE A 278 -24.83 3.38 1.42
C PHE A 278 -26.21 2.79 1.67
N ARG A 279 -26.27 1.67 2.37
CA ARG A 279 -27.53 0.99 2.67
C ARG A 279 -28.19 1.49 3.94
N GLY A 280 -27.42 2.16 4.77
CA GLY A 280 -27.91 2.73 6.04
C GLY A 280 -28.31 1.67 7.08
N GLY A 281 -28.82 2.12 8.22
CA GLY A 281 -29.27 1.24 9.30
C GLY A 281 -28.13 0.43 9.92
N ARG A 282 -28.39 -0.86 10.19
CA ARG A 282 -27.42 -1.79 10.78
C ARG A 282 -26.68 -2.66 9.76
N ALA A 283 -26.78 -2.34 8.46
CA ALA A 283 -26.10 -3.10 7.43
C ALA A 283 -24.57 -3.05 7.62
N MET A 284 -23.93 -4.22 7.47
CA MET A 284 -22.47 -4.36 7.61
C MET A 284 -21.83 -4.68 6.27
N GLN A 285 -20.57 -4.27 6.12
CA GLN A 285 -19.72 -4.61 4.98
C GLN A 285 -18.28 -4.85 5.45
N ILE A 286 -17.52 -5.56 4.64
CA ILE A 286 -16.06 -5.66 4.77
C ILE A 286 -15.40 -4.72 3.76
N GLU A 287 -14.52 -3.85 4.23
CA GLU A 287 -13.62 -3.08 3.39
C GLU A 287 -12.39 -3.93 3.09
N ILE A 288 -12.31 -4.48 1.87
CA ILE A 288 -11.25 -5.40 1.48
C ILE A 288 -9.95 -4.63 1.25
N GLU A 289 -8.91 -4.97 2.00
CA GLU A 289 -7.55 -4.45 1.83
C GLU A 289 -6.68 -5.39 0.99
N ASP A 290 -6.93 -6.72 1.08
CA ASP A 290 -6.19 -7.74 0.34
C ASP A 290 -7.01 -9.02 0.18
N ALA A 291 -6.66 -9.85 -0.80
CA ALA A 291 -7.25 -11.16 -0.98
C ALA A 291 -6.26 -12.12 -1.65
N THR A 292 -6.35 -13.39 -1.30
CA THR A 292 -5.53 -14.44 -1.90
C THR A 292 -6.34 -15.70 -2.13
N THR A 293 -5.96 -16.50 -3.13
CA THR A 293 -6.52 -17.84 -3.29
C THR A 293 -5.91 -18.77 -2.24
N PRO A 294 -6.72 -19.64 -1.60
CA PRO A 294 -6.18 -20.68 -0.73
C PRO A 294 -5.10 -21.48 -1.46
N PRO A 295 -4.02 -21.91 -0.78
CA PRO A 295 -3.07 -22.83 -1.37
C PRO A 295 -3.86 -24.08 -1.77
N GLN A 296 -3.68 -24.57 -3.01
CA GLN A 296 -4.29 -25.83 -3.43
C GLN A 296 -3.87 -26.89 -2.42
N SER A 297 -4.84 -27.49 -1.73
CA SER A 297 -4.57 -28.59 -0.81
C SER A 297 -3.92 -29.71 -1.60
N VAL A 298 -2.68 -30.09 -1.24
CA VAL A 298 -1.94 -31.22 -1.81
C VAL A 298 -2.58 -32.56 -1.39
N PHE A 299 -3.70 -32.52 -0.68
CA PHE A 299 -4.48 -33.71 -0.36
C PHE A 299 -5.41 -34.01 -1.53
N GLY A 300 -4.87 -34.84 -2.43
CA GLY A 300 -5.61 -35.48 -3.48
C GLY A 300 -6.85 -36.17 -2.92
N ALA A 301 -7.90 -36.13 -3.71
CA ALA A 301 -9.07 -36.96 -3.57
C ALA A 301 -8.62 -38.42 -3.37
N GLY A 302 -8.64 -38.87 -2.14
CA GLY A 302 -8.37 -40.25 -1.74
C GLY A 302 -9.49 -40.78 -0.89
N GLY A 303 -10.37 -41.59 -1.47
CA GLY A 303 -11.18 -42.51 -0.70
C GLY A 303 -12.67 -42.29 -0.77
N GLY A 304 -13.26 -42.74 -1.85
CA GLY A 304 -14.63 -43.26 -1.79
C GLY A 304 -14.71 -44.47 -0.86
N ARG A 305 -15.71 -44.48 -0.06
CA ARG A 305 -16.65 -45.63 0.14
C ARG A 305 -17.78 -45.16 1.00
#